data_bb2bd366f957d77036413cbb04901f28
#
_entry.id   bb2bd366f957d77036413cbb04901f28
#
_cell.length_a   1.000
_cell.length_b   1.000
_cell.length_c   1.000
_cell.angle_alpha   90.00
_cell.angle_beta   90.00
_cell.angle_gamma   90.00
#
_symmetry.space_group_name_H-M   'P 1'
#
loop_
_entity.id
_entity.type
_entity.pdbx_description
1 polymer ?
#
loop_
_entity_poly.entity_id
_entity_poly.type
_entity_poly.pdbx_seq_one_letter_code
_entity_poly.pdbx_strand_id
1 'polypeptide(L)'
;MNISYNSFVNKDKTTMKYKVVVFGVKDTSENIVSFIQETICPVDLVITISPEVTKKNQVSGYKGLSVLTEKYGIPVHEADSYFLTDEKTQGFLDENEFDIGISMGWQRLIPPSVLEKFKLGIYGFHGNCGYLPFGRGRSPLNWSIILGDTRFNLNLFRYDEKADSPNVFATEMFSITAHDDIR
;
A
#
# COMPACT_ATOMS: atom_id res chain seq x y z
N MET A 1 -6.36 -12.30 24.05
CA MET A 1 -6.72 -13.55 23.34
C MET A 1 -5.66 -13.77 22.26
N ASN A 2 -4.70 -14.66 22.51
CA ASN A 2 -3.66 -14.96 21.54
C ASN A 2 -4.23 -15.88 20.46
N ILE A 3 -4.58 -15.31 19.32
CA ILE A 3 -4.90 -16.11 18.14
C ILE A 3 -3.55 -16.53 17.54
N SER A 4 -3.22 -17.81 17.70
CA SER A 4 -2.01 -18.37 17.08
C SER A 4 -2.23 -18.43 15.57
N TYR A 5 -1.46 -17.67 14.82
CA TYR A 5 -1.43 -17.62 13.35
C TYR A 5 -1.04 -18.96 12.68
N ASN A 6 -0.68 -19.96 13.45
CA ASN A 6 -0.14 -21.23 12.94
C ASN A 6 -1.16 -22.28 12.44
N SER A 7 -2.46 -22.01 12.49
CA SER A 7 -3.48 -23.01 12.11
C SER A 7 -4.02 -22.93 10.69
N PHE A 8 -3.57 -21.95 9.87
CA PHE A 8 -4.08 -21.76 8.50
C PHE A 8 -3.08 -22.12 7.39
N VAL A 9 -1.90 -22.62 7.71
CA VAL A 9 -0.97 -23.08 6.67
C VAL A 9 -1.23 -24.56 6.38
N ASN A 10 -2.20 -24.81 5.52
CA ASN A 10 -2.46 -26.15 4.99
C ASN A 10 -1.31 -26.54 4.03
N LYS A 11 -0.66 -27.67 4.30
CA LYS A 11 0.57 -28.15 3.66
C LYS A 11 0.38 -28.80 2.29
N ASP A 12 -0.69 -28.54 1.58
CA ASP A 12 -0.85 -29.00 0.19
C ASP A 12 -0.59 -27.84 -0.77
N LYS A 13 0.71 -27.59 -1.01
CA LYS A 13 1.19 -26.55 -1.90
C LYS A 13 1.17 -27.02 -3.37
N THR A 14 0.04 -26.91 -4.01
CA THR A 14 0.03 -26.41 -5.39
C THR A 14 0.13 -24.89 -5.26
N THR A 15 1.34 -24.36 -5.15
CA THR A 15 1.58 -22.93 -4.96
C THR A 15 1.24 -22.22 -6.27
N MET A 16 0.01 -21.70 -6.38
CA MET A 16 -0.26 -20.65 -7.37
C MET A 16 0.66 -19.48 -7.00
N LYS A 17 1.63 -19.25 -7.87
CA LYS A 17 2.60 -18.16 -7.67
C LYS A 17 1.97 -16.89 -8.22
N TYR A 18 1.41 -16.07 -7.34
CA TYR A 18 0.94 -14.73 -7.71
C TYR A 18 2.12 -13.79 -7.91
N LYS A 19 2.03 -12.91 -8.91
CA LYS A 19 2.92 -11.77 -9.08
C LYS A 19 2.44 -10.61 -8.23
N VAL A 20 3.21 -10.30 -7.18
CA VAL A 20 2.88 -9.29 -6.17
C VAL A 20 3.68 -8.01 -6.42
N VAL A 21 2.98 -6.90 -6.51
CA VAL A 21 3.58 -5.56 -6.70
C VAL A 21 3.23 -4.66 -5.52
N VAL A 22 4.21 -3.92 -5.01
CA VAL A 22 3.95 -2.92 -3.96
C VAL A 22 4.17 -1.51 -4.50
N PHE A 23 3.19 -0.64 -4.29
CA PHE A 23 3.26 0.80 -4.59
C PHE A 23 3.62 1.56 -3.32
N GLY A 24 4.69 2.33 -3.34
CA GLY A 24 5.09 3.05 -2.16
C GLY A 24 6.18 4.09 -2.37
N VAL A 25 6.28 5.05 -1.44
CA VAL A 25 7.23 6.17 -1.49
C VAL A 25 7.78 6.53 -0.12
N LYS A 26 7.55 5.70 0.92
CA LYS A 26 7.88 6.01 2.31
C LYS A 26 8.61 4.86 3.02
N ASP A 27 9.08 5.12 4.23
CA ASP A 27 9.58 4.10 5.15
C ASP A 27 8.55 3.01 5.48
N THR A 28 7.28 3.39 5.64
CA THR A 28 6.18 2.44 5.82
C THR A 28 6.05 1.48 4.64
N SER A 29 6.37 1.93 3.42
CA SER A 29 6.41 1.08 2.22
C SER A 29 7.56 0.07 2.29
N GLU A 30 8.74 0.49 2.72
CA GLU A 30 9.88 -0.41 2.93
C GLU A 30 9.56 -1.48 3.98
N ASN A 31 8.96 -1.07 5.10
CA ASN A 31 8.59 -1.98 6.18
C ASN A 31 7.59 -3.04 5.72
N ILE A 32 6.55 -2.65 4.97
CA ILE A 32 5.54 -3.61 4.48
C ILE A 32 6.13 -4.55 3.43
N VAL A 33 7.00 -4.07 2.53
CA VAL A 33 7.69 -4.93 1.56
C VAL A 33 8.55 -5.95 2.28
N SER A 34 9.35 -5.52 3.26
CA SER A 34 10.19 -6.42 4.06
C SER A 34 9.34 -7.47 4.79
N PHE A 35 8.24 -7.05 5.41
CA PHE A 35 7.33 -7.96 6.10
C PHE A 35 6.70 -9.00 5.15
N ILE A 36 6.18 -8.57 4.00
CA ILE A 36 5.57 -9.48 3.01
C ILE A 36 6.61 -10.47 2.50
N GLN A 37 7.78 -9.98 2.11
CA GLN A 37 8.89 -10.77 1.56
C GLN A 37 9.38 -11.84 2.53
N GLU A 38 9.48 -11.50 3.82
CA GLU A 38 10.05 -12.39 4.83
C GLU A 38 9.02 -13.36 5.43
N THR A 39 7.73 -13.01 5.43
CA THR A 39 6.73 -13.75 6.21
C THR A 39 5.55 -14.31 5.41
N ILE A 40 5.25 -13.76 4.23
CA ILE A 40 4.03 -14.10 3.49
C ILE A 40 4.37 -14.76 2.14
N CYS A 41 4.97 -13.99 1.23
CA CYS A 41 5.29 -14.43 -0.12
C CYS A 41 6.35 -13.52 -0.75
N PRO A 42 7.03 -13.97 -1.83
CA PRO A 42 7.91 -13.09 -2.60
C PRO A 42 7.18 -11.88 -3.15
N VAL A 43 7.81 -10.71 -3.06
CA VAL A 43 7.41 -9.48 -3.76
C VAL A 43 8.18 -9.43 -5.07
N ASP A 44 7.46 -9.34 -6.20
CA ASP A 44 8.06 -9.43 -7.53
C ASP A 44 8.52 -8.06 -8.06
N LEU A 45 7.90 -6.96 -7.57
CA LEU A 45 8.21 -5.60 -8.01
C LEU A 45 7.80 -4.57 -6.96
N VAL A 46 8.57 -3.50 -6.88
CA VAL A 46 8.16 -2.26 -6.20
C VAL A 46 8.03 -1.14 -7.22
N ILE A 47 6.91 -0.42 -7.19
CA ILE A 47 6.70 0.80 -7.97
C ILE A 47 6.81 2.00 -7.03
N THR A 48 7.71 2.90 -7.34
CA THR A 48 7.96 4.15 -6.60
C THR A 48 8.07 5.33 -7.58
N ILE A 49 8.50 6.48 -7.09
CA ILE A 49 8.77 7.66 -7.91
C ILE A 49 10.22 8.10 -7.75
N SER A 50 10.75 8.77 -8.77
CA SER A 50 12.12 9.29 -8.73
C SER A 50 12.26 10.44 -7.71
N PRO A 51 13.49 10.73 -7.24
CA PRO A 51 13.77 11.88 -6.38
C PRO A 51 13.31 13.23 -7.00
N GLU A 52 13.40 13.37 -8.33
CA GLU A 52 12.97 14.56 -9.07
C GLU A 52 11.45 14.73 -9.00
N VAL A 53 10.70 13.66 -9.23
CA VAL A 53 9.24 13.64 -9.11
C VAL A 53 8.82 13.95 -7.67
N THR A 54 9.53 13.40 -6.71
CA THR A 54 9.32 13.66 -5.28
C THR A 54 9.45 15.12 -4.94
N LYS A 55 10.53 15.75 -5.38
CA LYS A 55 10.80 17.17 -5.15
C LYS A 55 9.75 18.06 -5.79
N LYS A 56 9.40 17.77 -7.05
CA LYS A 56 8.36 18.50 -7.80
C LYS A 56 6.99 18.43 -7.10
N ASN A 57 6.63 17.30 -6.51
CA ASN A 57 5.35 17.06 -5.87
C ASN A 57 5.34 17.33 -4.36
N GLN A 58 6.46 17.78 -3.78
CA GLN A 58 6.62 18.05 -2.34
C GLN A 58 6.13 16.86 -1.47
N VAL A 59 6.57 15.64 -1.81
CA VAL A 59 6.13 14.42 -1.13
C VAL A 59 6.71 14.37 0.27
N SER A 60 5.85 14.48 1.27
CA SER A 60 6.25 14.42 2.67
C SER A 60 6.64 12.99 3.08
N GLY A 61 7.77 12.85 3.76
CA GLY A 61 8.24 11.56 4.26
C GLY A 61 8.70 10.59 3.16
N TYR A 62 9.15 11.13 2.03
CA TYR A 62 9.71 10.32 0.96
C TYR A 62 10.94 9.54 1.45
N LYS A 63 11.02 8.28 1.04
CA LYS A 63 12.19 7.45 1.20
C LYS A 63 12.43 6.69 -0.11
N GLY A 64 13.66 6.74 -0.61
CA GLY A 64 14.09 5.90 -1.73
C GLY A 64 14.02 4.41 -1.34
N LEU A 65 13.52 3.59 -2.25
CA LEU A 65 13.30 2.17 -2.00
C LEU A 65 14.32 1.25 -2.69
N SER A 66 15.40 1.80 -3.26
CA SER A 66 16.49 1.04 -3.89
C SER A 66 17.16 0.04 -2.94
N VAL A 67 17.14 0.32 -1.64
CA VAL A 67 17.61 -0.60 -0.59
C VAL A 67 16.93 -1.98 -0.65
N LEU A 68 15.71 -2.07 -1.17
CA LEU A 68 14.99 -3.33 -1.35
C LEU A 68 15.60 -4.20 -2.45
N THR A 69 16.14 -3.58 -3.51
CA THR A 69 16.90 -4.28 -4.54
C THR A 69 18.20 -4.82 -3.97
N GLU A 70 18.92 -4.03 -3.18
CA GLU A 70 20.17 -4.45 -2.55
C GLU A 70 19.95 -5.59 -1.54
N LYS A 71 18.90 -5.50 -0.70
CA LYS A 71 18.64 -6.46 0.37
C LYS A 71 18.01 -7.76 -0.13
N TYR A 72 17.07 -7.70 -1.08
CA TYR A 72 16.23 -8.83 -1.46
C TYR A 72 16.29 -9.18 -2.95
N GLY A 73 16.99 -8.39 -3.78
CA GLY A 73 16.98 -8.54 -5.23
C GLY A 73 15.64 -8.14 -5.88
N ILE A 74 14.77 -7.43 -5.17
CA ILE A 74 13.47 -7.00 -5.69
C ILE A 74 13.69 -5.86 -6.68
N PRO A 75 13.23 -5.97 -7.95
CA PRO A 75 13.30 -4.86 -8.89
C PRO A 75 12.45 -3.68 -8.42
N VAL A 76 12.97 -2.47 -8.65
CA VAL A 76 12.28 -1.21 -8.32
C VAL A 76 12.08 -0.43 -9.61
N HIS A 77 10.81 -0.13 -9.95
CA HIS A 77 10.44 0.75 -11.06
C HIS A 77 10.17 2.16 -10.52
N GLU A 78 10.94 3.12 -11.00
CA GLU A 78 10.75 4.54 -10.68
C GLU A 78 9.91 5.20 -11.77
N ALA A 79 8.67 5.57 -11.42
CA ALA A 79 7.75 6.28 -12.30
C ALA A 79 8.16 7.76 -12.43
N ASP A 80 8.00 8.30 -13.64
CA ASP A 80 8.27 9.70 -13.95
C ASP A 80 7.06 10.61 -13.68
N SER A 81 5.93 10.03 -13.27
CA SER A 81 4.74 10.73 -12.80
C SER A 81 4.21 10.11 -11.51
N TYR A 82 3.91 10.95 -10.52
CA TYR A 82 3.28 10.48 -9.26
C TYR A 82 1.84 10.00 -9.47
N PHE A 83 1.24 10.31 -10.62
CA PHE A 83 -0.07 9.82 -11.03
C PHE A 83 0.01 8.56 -11.89
N LEU A 84 1.22 8.03 -12.13
CA LEU A 84 1.47 6.82 -12.95
C LEU A 84 0.95 6.96 -14.39
N THR A 85 0.90 8.18 -14.93
CA THR A 85 0.38 8.48 -16.27
C THR A 85 1.48 8.70 -17.31
N ASP A 86 2.74 8.54 -16.93
CA ASP A 86 3.88 8.68 -17.84
C ASP A 86 4.00 7.46 -18.76
N GLU A 87 4.46 7.70 -19.99
CA GLU A 87 4.58 6.68 -21.04
C GLU A 87 5.49 5.51 -20.63
N LYS A 88 6.56 5.80 -19.90
CA LYS A 88 7.51 4.79 -19.40
C LYS A 88 6.81 3.80 -18.47
N THR A 89 6.04 4.31 -17.50
CA THR A 89 5.31 3.46 -16.53
C THR A 89 4.18 2.73 -17.21
N GLN A 90 3.40 3.38 -18.07
CA GLN A 90 2.30 2.74 -18.80
C GLN A 90 2.83 1.64 -19.73
N GLY A 91 3.87 1.90 -20.51
CA GLY A 91 4.51 0.90 -21.38
C GLY A 91 5.07 -0.29 -20.59
N PHE A 92 5.74 -0.02 -19.46
CA PHE A 92 6.23 -1.08 -18.57
C PHE A 92 5.09 -1.97 -18.04
N LEU A 93 3.96 -1.37 -17.65
CA LEU A 93 2.80 -2.11 -17.17
C LEU A 93 2.09 -2.88 -18.30
N ASP A 94 2.12 -2.37 -19.53
CA ASP A 94 1.54 -3.04 -20.70
C ASP A 94 2.32 -4.30 -21.12
N GLU A 95 3.64 -4.29 -20.92
CA GLU A 95 4.51 -5.41 -21.25
C GLU A 95 4.56 -6.51 -20.18
N ASN A 96 3.93 -6.27 -19.02
CA ASN A 96 3.99 -7.18 -17.88
C ASN A 96 2.59 -7.55 -17.39
N GLU A 97 2.46 -8.76 -16.86
CA GLU A 97 1.25 -9.23 -16.19
C GLU A 97 1.45 -9.26 -14.68
N PHE A 98 0.48 -8.74 -13.94
CA PHE A 98 0.48 -8.74 -12.49
C PHE A 98 -0.82 -9.32 -11.93
N ASP A 99 -0.74 -9.94 -10.76
CA ASP A 99 -1.93 -10.51 -10.13
C ASP A 99 -2.48 -9.60 -9.05
N ILE A 100 -1.65 -9.11 -8.16
CA ILE A 100 -2.09 -8.32 -7.00
C ILE A 100 -1.18 -7.12 -6.75
N GLY A 101 -1.77 -5.96 -6.51
CA GLY A 101 -1.08 -4.76 -6.06
C GLY A 101 -1.38 -4.46 -4.60
N ILE A 102 -0.37 -3.97 -3.86
CA ILE A 102 -0.51 -3.46 -2.50
C ILE A 102 -0.01 -2.03 -2.47
N SER A 103 -0.86 -1.10 -2.07
CA SER A 103 -0.52 0.31 -1.95
C SER A 103 -0.32 0.67 -0.48
N MET A 104 0.92 1.00 -0.11
CA MET A 104 1.28 1.43 1.23
C MET A 104 2.18 2.67 1.15
N GLY A 105 1.70 3.77 1.72
CA GLY A 105 2.43 5.05 1.68
C GLY A 105 2.35 5.79 0.34
N TRP A 106 1.57 5.30 -0.62
CA TRP A 106 1.24 6.03 -1.85
C TRP A 106 0.16 7.08 -1.57
N GLN A 107 0.35 8.31 -2.01
CA GLN A 107 -0.51 9.44 -1.61
C GLN A 107 -1.30 10.04 -2.77
N ARG A 108 -1.44 9.33 -3.87
CA ARG A 108 -2.21 9.76 -5.05
C ARG A 108 -3.19 8.65 -5.43
N LEU A 109 -4.23 9.04 -6.15
CA LEU A 109 -5.12 8.06 -6.78
C LEU A 109 -4.33 7.27 -7.81
N ILE A 110 -4.60 5.97 -7.87
CA ILE A 110 -4.09 5.09 -8.90
C ILE A 110 -5.10 5.11 -10.06
N PRO A 111 -4.67 5.46 -11.29
CA PRO A 111 -5.60 5.65 -12.40
C PRO A 111 -6.17 4.31 -12.90
N PRO A 112 -7.36 4.32 -13.56
CA PRO A 112 -7.99 3.12 -14.11
C PRO A 112 -7.06 2.31 -15.01
N SER A 113 -6.27 2.98 -15.86
CA SER A 113 -5.29 2.34 -16.74
C SER A 113 -4.25 1.47 -16.00
N VAL A 114 -3.98 1.76 -14.73
CA VAL A 114 -3.10 0.95 -13.86
C VAL A 114 -3.91 -0.11 -13.11
N LEU A 115 -5.10 0.25 -12.60
CA LEU A 115 -5.96 -0.70 -11.86
C LEU A 115 -6.31 -1.94 -12.69
N GLU A 116 -6.57 -1.76 -13.97
CA GLU A 116 -6.96 -2.81 -14.94
C GLU A 116 -5.81 -3.81 -15.24
N LYS A 117 -4.55 -3.45 -14.94
CA LYS A 117 -3.39 -4.33 -15.14
C LYS A 117 -3.24 -5.42 -14.08
N PHE A 118 -4.06 -5.38 -13.03
CA PHE A 118 -3.98 -6.30 -11.90
C PHE A 118 -5.18 -7.24 -11.88
N LYS A 119 -4.97 -8.53 -12.15
CA LYS A 119 -6.04 -9.56 -12.26
C LYS A 119 -6.92 -9.64 -11.02
N LEU A 120 -6.32 -9.56 -9.83
CA LEU A 120 -7.02 -9.59 -8.55
C LEU A 120 -7.27 -8.20 -7.97
N GLY A 121 -6.67 -7.16 -8.58
CA GLY A 121 -6.81 -5.76 -8.20
C GLY A 121 -5.70 -5.24 -7.30
N ILE A 122 -5.83 -3.96 -6.94
CA ILE A 122 -4.90 -3.27 -6.05
C ILE A 122 -5.61 -2.99 -4.73
N TYR A 123 -4.92 -3.24 -3.62
CA TYR A 123 -5.42 -3.06 -2.27
C TYR A 123 -4.62 -1.99 -1.54
N GLY A 124 -5.30 -1.23 -0.69
CA GLY A 124 -4.66 -0.21 0.12
C GLY A 124 -5.27 -0.11 1.50
N PHE A 125 -4.64 0.72 2.32
CA PHE A 125 -5.07 0.95 3.69
C PHE A 125 -5.51 2.39 3.87
N HIS A 126 -6.65 2.58 4.51
CA HIS A 126 -7.12 3.89 4.95
C HIS A 126 -7.71 3.79 6.35
N GLY A 127 -7.26 4.68 7.22
CA GLY A 127 -7.72 4.70 8.60
C GLY A 127 -8.57 5.93 8.90
N ASN A 128 -9.47 5.80 9.87
CA ASN A 128 -10.23 6.87 10.47
C ASN A 128 -10.91 6.40 11.77
N CYS A 129 -11.63 7.28 12.45
CA CYS A 129 -12.39 6.91 13.66
C CYS A 129 -13.68 6.12 13.38
N GLY A 130 -14.10 6.02 12.12
CA GLY A 130 -15.30 5.32 11.67
C GLY A 130 -15.03 4.26 10.62
N TYR A 131 -16.03 3.96 9.81
CA TYR A 131 -15.91 3.07 8.66
C TYR A 131 -15.99 3.87 7.37
N LEU A 132 -15.24 3.44 6.34
CA LEU A 132 -15.36 4.01 5.00
C LEU A 132 -16.83 3.93 4.52
N PRO A 133 -17.34 4.96 3.85
CA PRO A 133 -16.65 6.10 3.24
C PRO A 133 -16.47 7.34 4.13
N PHE A 134 -16.71 7.27 5.43
CA PHE A 134 -16.49 8.39 6.33
C PHE A 134 -15.00 8.59 6.62
N GLY A 135 -14.60 9.83 6.93
CA GLY A 135 -13.21 10.16 7.32
C GLY A 135 -12.22 10.09 6.16
N ARG A 136 -12.66 10.39 4.94
CA ARG A 136 -11.79 10.53 3.77
C ARG A 136 -10.80 11.68 3.96
N GLY A 137 -9.67 11.60 3.27
CA GLY A 137 -8.70 12.68 3.24
C GLY A 137 -7.32 12.27 3.73
N ARG A 138 -6.47 13.28 3.94
CA ARG A 138 -5.06 13.08 4.31
C ARG A 138 -4.88 13.07 5.82
N SER A 139 -3.87 12.30 6.27
CA SER A 139 -3.44 12.27 7.67
C SER A 139 -4.55 11.90 8.68
N PRO A 140 -5.33 10.86 8.43
CA PRO A 140 -6.49 10.55 9.27
C PRO A 140 -6.13 10.30 10.74
N LEU A 141 -5.01 9.65 11.04
CA LEU A 141 -4.57 9.41 12.42
C LEU A 141 -4.28 10.73 13.16
N ASN A 142 -3.61 11.69 12.49
CA ASN A 142 -3.36 13.00 13.08
C ASN A 142 -4.68 13.69 13.47
N TRP A 143 -5.66 13.64 12.58
CA TRP A 143 -6.96 14.24 12.83
C TRP A 143 -7.70 13.51 13.96
N SER A 144 -7.66 12.18 14.02
CA SER A 144 -8.25 11.42 15.12
C SER A 144 -7.66 11.82 16.47
N ILE A 145 -6.34 11.99 16.57
CA ILE A 145 -5.69 12.45 17.81
C ILE A 145 -6.07 13.89 18.14
N ILE A 146 -6.05 14.81 17.17
CA ILE A 146 -6.42 16.23 17.36
C ILE A 146 -7.88 16.37 17.84
N LEU A 147 -8.78 15.56 17.31
CA LEU A 147 -10.20 15.57 17.65
C LEU A 147 -10.53 14.84 18.94
N GLY A 148 -9.55 14.15 19.54
CA GLY A 148 -9.75 13.39 20.77
C GLY A 148 -10.54 12.09 20.57
N ASP A 149 -10.46 11.50 19.37
CA ASP A 149 -11.06 10.20 19.13
C ASP A 149 -10.41 9.15 20.03
N THR A 150 -11.21 8.20 20.52
CA THR A 150 -10.73 7.12 21.41
C THR A 150 -10.43 5.83 20.68
N ARG A 151 -10.66 5.79 19.36
CA ARG A 151 -10.40 4.62 18.52
C ARG A 151 -10.00 5.05 17.12
N PHE A 152 -9.27 4.18 16.45
CA PHE A 152 -8.86 4.32 15.05
C PHE A 152 -9.08 2.99 14.34
N ASN A 153 -9.81 3.00 13.24
CA ASN A 153 -10.06 1.84 12.41
C ASN A 153 -9.13 1.90 11.20
N LEU A 154 -8.27 0.91 11.02
CA LEU A 154 -7.48 0.74 9.80
C LEU A 154 -8.23 -0.21 8.87
N ASN A 155 -8.70 0.32 7.76
CA ASN A 155 -9.48 -0.43 6.78
C ASN A 155 -8.57 -0.87 5.62
N LEU A 156 -8.59 -2.16 5.31
CA LEU A 156 -8.06 -2.72 4.07
C LEU A 156 -9.17 -2.70 3.02
N PHE A 157 -8.95 -2.03 1.91
CA PHE A 157 -9.94 -1.89 0.84
C PHE A 157 -9.32 -2.14 -0.54
N ARG A 158 -10.14 -2.54 -1.50
CA ARG A 158 -9.74 -2.63 -2.90
C ARG A 158 -9.96 -1.29 -3.58
N TYR A 159 -8.95 -0.82 -4.32
CA TYR A 159 -9.08 0.35 -5.18
C TYR A 159 -10.08 0.07 -6.31
N ASP A 160 -10.89 1.06 -6.64
CA ASP A 160 -11.69 1.12 -7.86
C ASP A 160 -11.57 2.51 -8.49
N GLU A 161 -12.26 2.72 -9.60
CA GLU A 161 -12.24 4.00 -10.34
C GLU A 161 -12.79 5.18 -9.52
N LYS A 162 -13.60 4.89 -8.50
CA LYS A 162 -14.18 5.90 -7.62
C LYS A 162 -13.35 5.99 -6.35
N ALA A 163 -12.79 7.16 -6.11
CA ALA A 163 -12.04 7.43 -4.89
C ALA A 163 -12.84 6.99 -3.64
N ASP A 164 -12.18 6.21 -2.79
CA ASP A 164 -12.72 5.74 -1.51
C ASP A 164 -14.04 4.96 -1.64
N SER A 165 -14.17 4.14 -2.67
CA SER A 165 -15.27 3.18 -2.80
C SER A 165 -15.21 2.17 -1.64
N PRO A 166 -16.37 1.80 -1.05
CA PRO A 166 -16.42 1.04 0.20
C PRO A 166 -16.18 -0.47 0.05
N ASN A 167 -15.37 -0.91 -0.91
CA ASN A 167 -14.96 -2.31 -1.01
C ASN A 167 -13.96 -2.67 0.10
N VAL A 168 -14.39 -2.54 1.35
CA VAL A 168 -13.60 -2.88 2.54
C VAL A 168 -13.63 -4.38 2.74
N PHE A 169 -12.43 -4.99 2.83
CA PHE A 169 -12.25 -6.43 3.05
C PHE A 169 -12.01 -6.77 4.51
N ALA A 170 -11.34 -5.88 5.24
CA ALA A 170 -11.02 -6.07 6.64
C ALA A 170 -10.87 -4.72 7.33
N THR A 171 -11.14 -4.71 8.64
CA THR A 171 -10.93 -3.56 9.50
C THR A 171 -10.26 -4.03 10.79
N GLU A 172 -9.14 -3.40 11.14
CA GLU A 172 -8.49 -3.57 12.44
C GLU A 172 -8.73 -2.31 13.25
N MET A 173 -9.11 -2.47 14.51
CA MET A 173 -9.43 -1.36 15.40
C MET A 173 -8.35 -1.21 16.48
N PHE A 174 -7.84 0.00 16.60
CA PHE A 174 -6.87 0.40 17.62
C PHE A 174 -7.50 1.40 18.59
N SER A 175 -7.21 1.27 19.88
CA SER A 175 -7.56 2.28 20.87
C SER A 175 -6.60 3.45 20.77
N ILE A 176 -7.10 4.67 20.94
CA ILE A 176 -6.30 5.90 21.09
C ILE A 176 -6.47 6.38 22.52
N THR A 177 -5.37 6.65 23.18
CA THR A 177 -5.31 7.16 24.55
C THR A 177 -4.71 8.57 24.60
N ALA A 178 -4.81 9.25 25.71
CA ALA A 178 -4.22 10.58 25.90
C ALA A 178 -2.67 10.60 25.86
N HIS A 179 -2.03 9.44 25.84
CA HIS A 179 -0.58 9.30 25.80
C HIS A 179 -0.04 8.94 24.41
N ASP A 180 -0.93 8.71 23.44
CA ASP A 180 -0.54 8.34 22.09
C ASP A 180 -0.19 9.57 21.25
N ASP A 181 0.84 9.43 20.45
CA ASP A 181 1.23 10.39 19.44
C ASP A 181 1.35 9.70 18.06
N ILE A 182 1.78 10.42 17.04
CA ILE A 182 1.90 9.92 15.65
C ILE A 182 3.24 9.24 15.33
N ARG A 183 4.08 9.03 16.34
CA ARG A 183 5.42 8.42 16.15
C ARG A 183 5.42 6.94 16.46
#